data_12b32195d16eca5ba55a8547f9e72bc5
#
_entry.id   12b32195d16eca5ba55a8547f9e72bc5
#
_cell.length_a   1.000
_cell.length_b   1.000
_cell.length_c   1.000
_cell.angle_alpha   90.00
_cell.angle_beta   90.00
_cell.angle_gamma   90.00
#
_symmetry.space_group_name_H-M   'P 1'
#
loop_
_entity.id
_entity.type
_entity.pdbx_description
1 polymer ?
#
loop_
_entity_poly.entity_id
_entity_poly.type
_entity_poly.pdbx_seq_one_letter_code
_entity_poly.pdbx_strand_id
1 'polypeptide(L)' 'MGTIATEEIYSQRLTCGKRTYFFNLKEQASGTRFIDIVESKYEREDDSHQRVRLVIFEDHIDEFVQALVEAARRLKED' A
#
# COMPACT_ATOMS: atom_id res chain seq x y z
N MET A 1 5.92 25.18 -14.55
CA MET A 1 6.57 24.54 -13.49
C MET A 1 5.70 23.51 -12.84
N GLY A 2 6.10 22.31 -12.92
CA GLY A 2 5.35 21.26 -12.30
C GLY A 2 5.51 21.33 -10.79
N THR A 3 4.43 21.32 -10.11
CA THR A 3 4.47 21.29 -8.66
C THR A 3 4.18 19.90 -8.21
N ILE A 4 5.05 19.35 -7.43
CA ILE A 4 4.83 18.03 -6.90
C ILE A 4 3.87 18.13 -5.75
N ALA A 5 2.69 17.59 -5.91
CA ALA A 5 1.66 17.66 -4.89
C ALA A 5 1.93 16.67 -3.77
N THR A 6 2.74 15.64 -4.02
CA THR A 6 3.01 14.63 -3.01
C THR A 6 4.50 14.37 -2.94
N GLU A 7 4.94 14.03 -1.75
CA GLU A 7 6.33 13.70 -1.50
C GLU A 7 6.38 12.37 -0.78
N GLU A 8 7.24 11.48 -1.23
CA GLU A 8 7.39 10.19 -0.57
C GLU A 8 8.37 10.32 0.58
N ILE A 9 7.90 9.97 1.77
CA ILE A 9 8.68 10.11 3.00
C ILE A 9 9.32 8.79 3.37
N TYR A 10 8.64 7.67 3.10
CA TYR A 10 9.09 6.36 3.53
C TYR A 10 8.51 5.33 2.59
N SER A 11 9.26 4.27 2.35
CA SER A 11 8.78 3.20 1.48
C SER A 11 9.34 1.88 1.98
N GLN A 12 8.51 0.85 1.92
CA GLN A 12 8.90 -0.49 2.31
C GLN A 12 8.32 -1.48 1.32
N ARG A 13 9.11 -2.48 0.98
CA ARG A 13 8.69 -3.50 0.04
C ARG A 13 8.58 -4.84 0.75
N LEU A 14 7.55 -5.60 0.41
CA LEU A 14 7.33 -6.94 0.94
C LEU A 14 7.06 -7.88 -0.23
N THR A 15 7.93 -8.86 -0.41
CA THR A 15 7.80 -9.81 -1.51
C THR A 15 7.13 -11.08 -1.00
N CYS A 16 6.04 -11.47 -1.64
CA CYS A 16 5.26 -12.64 -1.26
C CYS A 16 5.01 -13.49 -2.50
N GLY A 17 5.96 -14.34 -2.85
CA GLY A 17 5.82 -15.17 -4.02
C GLY A 17 5.74 -14.33 -5.29
N LYS A 18 4.65 -14.51 -6.03
CA LYS A 18 4.47 -13.77 -7.29
C LYS A 18 3.97 -12.35 -7.06
N ARG A 19 3.61 -12.02 -5.83
CA ARG A 19 3.11 -10.68 -5.51
C ARG A 19 4.11 -9.91 -4.71
N THR A 20 4.23 -8.64 -5.00
CA THR A 20 5.07 -7.73 -4.23
C THR A 20 4.20 -6.56 -3.78
N TYR A 21 4.34 -6.21 -2.52
CA TYR A 21 3.57 -5.11 -1.95
C TYR A 21 4.51 -3.99 -1.59
N PHE A 22 4.11 -2.78 -1.96
CA PHE A 22 4.87 -1.57 -1.65
C PHE A 22 4.03 -0.73 -0.70
N PHE A 23 4.62 -0.37 0.43
CA PHE A 23 3.97 0.44 1.44
C PHE A 23 4.66 1.79 1.43
N ASN A 24 4.01 2.79 0.88
CA ASN A 24 4.62 4.09 0.67
C ASN A 24 3.93 5.14 1.53
N LEU A 25 4.71 5.79 2.39
CA LEU A 25 4.19 6.91 3.17
C LEU A 25 4.42 8.18 2.37
N LYS A 26 3.34 8.89 2.09
CA LYS A 26 3.40 10.09 1.27
C LYS A 26 2.73 11.25 1.97
N GLU A 27 3.17 12.44 1.63
CA GLU A 27 2.62 13.66 2.19
C GLU A 27 2.25 14.61 1.07
N GLN A 28 1.04 15.14 1.13
CA GLN A 28 0.60 16.14 0.17
C GLN A 28 1.13 17.51 0.53
N ALA A 29 1.08 18.42 -0.43
CA ALA A 29 1.54 19.79 -0.20
C ALA A 29 0.79 20.44 0.95
N SER A 30 -0.44 20.02 1.18
CA SER A 30 -1.25 20.55 2.27
C SER A 30 -0.79 20.08 3.65
N GLY A 31 0.08 19.06 3.69
CA GLY A 31 0.51 18.46 4.93
C GLY A 31 -0.22 17.20 5.29
N THR A 32 -1.24 16.85 4.54
CA THR A 32 -1.99 15.62 4.79
C THR A 32 -1.17 14.42 4.36
N ARG A 33 -1.12 13.41 5.20
CA ARG A 33 -0.35 12.21 4.93
C ARG A 33 -1.25 11.02 4.66
N PHE A 34 -0.75 10.11 3.87
CA PHE A 34 -1.50 8.90 3.55
C PHE A 34 -0.52 7.77 3.24
N ILE A 35 -1.03 6.55 3.36
CA ILE A 35 -0.30 5.36 2.97
C ILE A 35 -0.81 4.92 1.62
N ASP A 36 0.12 4.71 0.70
CA ASP A 36 -0.18 4.24 -0.64
C ASP A 36 0.33 2.81 -0.71
N ILE A 37 -0.58 1.85 -0.83
CA ILE A 37 -0.22 0.44 -0.89
C ILE A 37 -0.42 -0.03 -2.31
N VAL A 38 0.65 -0.56 -2.91
CA VAL A 38 0.59 -1.05 -4.28
C VAL A 38 0.87 -2.54 -4.27
N GLU A 39 0.00 -3.30 -4.88
CA GLU A 39 0.22 -4.72 -5.09
C GLU A 39 0.61 -4.93 -6.54
N SER A 40 1.75 -5.55 -6.77
CA SER A 40 2.23 -5.86 -8.11
C SER A 40 2.26 -7.38 -8.25
N LYS A 41 1.53 -7.91 -9.22
CA LYS A 41 1.47 -9.34 -9.45
C LYS A 41 2.05 -9.63 -10.82
N TYR A 42 3.00 -10.53 -10.88
CA TYR A 42 3.62 -10.92 -12.13
C TYR A 42 2.75 -11.96 -12.83
N GLU A 43 2.46 -11.72 -14.11
CA GLU A 43 1.71 -12.65 -14.93
C GLU A 43 2.68 -13.28 -15.92
N ARG A 44 2.93 -14.55 -15.71
CA ARG A 44 3.94 -15.24 -16.47
C ARG A 44 3.55 -15.42 -17.93
N GLU A 45 2.27 -15.62 -18.19
CA GLU A 45 1.81 -15.95 -19.53
C GLU A 45 2.06 -14.85 -20.54
N ASP A 46 1.84 -13.63 -20.16
CA ASP A 46 2.07 -12.51 -21.06
C ASP A 46 3.19 -11.61 -20.57
N ASP A 47 3.97 -12.08 -19.60
CA ASP A 47 5.16 -11.38 -19.12
C ASP A 47 4.83 -9.93 -18.75
N SER A 48 3.77 -9.77 -17.99
CA SER A 48 3.33 -8.45 -17.59
C SER A 48 3.13 -8.43 -16.08
N HIS A 49 2.90 -7.22 -15.56
CA HIS A 49 2.59 -7.02 -14.15
C HIS A 49 1.24 -6.36 -14.03
N GLN A 50 0.41 -6.91 -13.20
CA GLN A 50 -0.86 -6.28 -12.85
C GLN A 50 -0.69 -5.57 -11.53
N ARG A 51 -1.23 -4.37 -11.44
CA ARG A 51 -1.06 -3.55 -10.24
C ARG A 51 -2.40 -3.08 -9.71
N VAL A 52 -2.51 -3.14 -8.39
CA VAL A 52 -3.67 -2.64 -7.67
C VAL A 52 -3.15 -1.66 -6.64
N ARG A 53 -3.89 -0.58 -6.45
CA ARG A 53 -3.44 0.49 -5.58
C ARG A 53 -4.53 0.85 -4.59
N LEU A 54 -4.12 0.98 -3.33
CA LEU A 54 -5.00 1.41 -2.25
C LEU A 54 -4.40 2.66 -1.62
N VAL A 55 -5.26 3.59 -1.26
CA VAL A 55 -4.81 4.80 -0.58
C VAL A 55 -5.61 4.93 0.71
N ILE A 56 -4.90 5.01 1.82
CA ILE A 56 -5.52 5.15 3.14
C ILE A 56 -4.96 6.38 3.80
N PHE A 57 -5.82 7.35 4.07
CA PHE A 57 -5.40 8.60 4.68
C PHE A 57 -5.24 8.43 6.18
N GLU A 58 -4.53 9.36 6.79
CA GLU A 58 -4.19 9.25 8.21
C GLU A 58 -5.42 9.23 9.09
N ASP A 59 -6.53 9.80 8.62
CA ASP A 59 -7.78 9.81 9.39
C ASP A 59 -8.28 8.41 9.69
N HIS A 60 -8.01 7.47 8.80
CA HIS A 60 -8.58 6.13 8.89
C HIS A 60 -7.52 5.03 8.96
N ILE A 61 -6.26 5.40 9.08
CA ILE A 61 -5.21 4.37 9.02
C ILE A 61 -5.29 3.42 10.21
N ASP A 62 -5.61 3.94 11.39
CA ASP A 62 -5.68 3.08 12.57
C ASP A 62 -6.80 2.06 12.42
N GLU A 63 -7.94 2.49 11.92
CA GLU A 63 -9.06 1.58 11.71
C GLU A 63 -8.73 0.53 10.65
N PHE A 64 -8.05 0.97 9.60
CA PHE A 64 -7.66 0.05 8.54
C PHE A 64 -6.70 -1.01 9.07
N VAL A 65 -5.70 -0.58 9.84
CA VAL A 65 -4.72 -1.52 10.37
C VAL A 65 -5.38 -2.49 11.34
N GLN A 66 -6.28 -2.00 12.18
CA GLN A 66 -6.97 -2.87 13.13
C GLN A 66 -7.85 -3.89 12.43
N ALA A 67 -8.52 -3.47 11.38
CA ALA A 67 -9.35 -4.39 10.61
C ALA A 67 -8.49 -5.48 9.99
N LEU A 68 -7.34 -5.11 9.46
CA LEU A 68 -6.42 -6.07 8.86
C LEU A 68 -5.88 -7.04 9.91
N VAL A 69 -5.49 -6.51 11.07
CA VAL A 69 -4.97 -7.34 12.15
C VAL A 69 -6.03 -8.34 12.61
N GLU A 70 -7.26 -7.89 12.75
CA GLU A 70 -8.32 -8.78 13.19
C GLU A 70 -8.59 -9.87 12.15
N ALA A 71 -8.61 -9.51 10.89
CA ALA A 71 -8.81 -10.50 9.82
C ALA A 71 -7.67 -11.51 9.81
N ALA A 72 -6.44 -11.03 9.99
CA ALA A 72 -5.28 -11.91 10.01
C ALA A 72 -5.35 -12.87 11.20
N ARG A 73 -5.81 -12.37 12.34
CA ARG A 73 -5.94 -13.20 13.53
C ARG A 73 -6.92 -14.34 13.29
N ARG A 74 -8.07 -14.02 12.70
CA ARG A 74 -9.06 -15.03 12.43
C ARG A 74 -8.59 -16.02 11.38
N LEU A 75 -7.84 -15.54 10.40
CA LEU A 75 -7.27 -16.42 9.39
C LEU A 75 -6.41 -17.49 10.02
N LYS A 76 -5.66 -17.13 11.06
CA LYS A 76 -4.73 -18.06 11.69
C LYS A 76 -5.38 -18.95 12.74
N GLU A 77 -6.58 -18.61 13.17
CA GLU A 77 -7.20 -19.32 14.27
C GLU A 77 -7.70 -20.68 13.89
N ASP A 78 -7.91 -20.98 12.65
CA ASP A 78 -8.48 -22.22 12.32
C ASP A 78 -7.59 -23.26 11.79
#